data_29c8c7c1e34337774b9178ca7d5f5586
#
_entry.id   29c8c7c1e34337774b9178ca7d5f5586
#
_cell.length_a   1.000
_cell.length_b   1.000
_cell.length_c   1.000
_cell.angle_alpha   90.00
_cell.angle_beta   90.00
_cell.angle_gamma   90.00
#
_symmetry.space_group_name_H-M   'P 1'
#
loop_
_entity.id
_entity.type
_entity.pdbx_description
1 polymer ?
#
loop_
_entity_poly.entity_id
_entity_poly.type
_entity_poly.pdbx_seq_one_letter_code
_entity_poly.pdbx_strand_id
1 'polypeptide(L)'
;MSATLETVKNALGITDNYQDNTLQVYFDEVVDFLRDAGVAESNITSGLVARGVSDLWNYGSGAGRLSQYFLRRAAQLSYKK
;
A
#
# COMPACT_ATOMS: atom_id res chain seq x y z
N MET A 1 -1.40 10.98 -7.36
CA MET A 1 -0.76 9.86 -6.65
C MET A 1 0.63 9.62 -7.21
N SER A 2 1.63 9.60 -6.35
CA SER A 2 3.02 9.34 -6.78
C SER A 2 3.38 7.86 -6.78
N ALA A 3 2.57 7.02 -6.18
CA ALA A 3 2.87 5.60 -6.06
C ALA A 3 2.61 4.85 -7.36
N THR A 4 3.59 4.05 -7.77
CA THR A 4 3.46 3.10 -8.87
C THR A 4 3.93 1.75 -8.38
N LEU A 5 3.61 0.69 -9.10
CA LEU A 5 4.10 -0.64 -8.72
C LEU A 5 5.63 -0.64 -8.64
N GLU A 6 6.30 0.00 -9.59
CA GLU A 6 7.75 0.04 -9.60
C GLU A 6 8.33 0.75 -8.38
N THR A 7 7.77 1.91 -8.01
CA THR A 7 8.27 2.65 -6.83
C THR A 7 8.02 1.87 -5.55
N VAL A 8 6.91 1.15 -5.46
CA VAL A 8 6.62 0.30 -4.31
C VAL A 8 7.61 -0.88 -4.26
N LYS A 9 7.89 -1.52 -5.39
CA LYS A 9 8.89 -2.59 -5.46
C LYS A 9 10.25 -2.10 -4.99
N ASN A 10 10.66 -0.91 -5.45
CA ASN A 10 11.92 -0.32 -5.03
C ASN A 10 11.95 -0.09 -3.52
N ALA A 11 10.87 0.41 -2.96
CA ALA A 11 10.79 0.65 -1.51
C ALA A 11 10.86 -0.66 -0.72
N LEU A 12 10.40 -1.76 -1.28
CA LEU A 12 10.43 -3.07 -0.63
C LEU A 12 11.69 -3.88 -0.95
N GLY A 13 12.56 -3.36 -1.81
CA GLY A 13 13.79 -4.06 -2.19
C GLY A 13 13.56 -5.21 -3.16
N ILE A 14 12.46 -5.20 -3.89
CA ILE A 14 12.13 -6.25 -4.84
C ILE A 14 12.65 -5.87 -6.22
N THR A 15 13.54 -6.69 -6.78
CA THR A 15 14.19 -6.40 -8.06
C THR A 15 13.73 -7.28 -9.21
N ASP A 16 13.10 -8.41 -8.92
CA ASP A 16 12.62 -9.31 -9.96
C ASP A 16 11.16 -9.05 -10.30
N ASN A 17 10.68 -9.68 -11.37
CA ASN A 17 9.31 -9.53 -11.84
C ASN A 17 8.46 -10.78 -11.58
N TYR A 18 8.99 -11.71 -10.82
CA TYR A 18 8.39 -13.01 -10.64
C TYR A 18 6.99 -12.93 -10.01
N GLN A 19 6.81 -11.99 -9.09
CA GLN A 19 5.57 -11.88 -8.33
C GLN A 19 4.80 -10.59 -8.63
N ASP A 20 5.05 -9.97 -9.77
CA ASP A 20 4.42 -8.70 -10.12
C ASP A 20 2.90 -8.78 -10.14
N ASN A 21 2.33 -9.89 -10.61
CA ASN A 21 0.88 -10.03 -10.64
C ASN A 21 0.27 -10.01 -9.23
N THR A 22 0.89 -10.71 -8.30
CA THR A 22 0.43 -10.73 -6.91
C THR A 22 0.62 -9.37 -6.26
N LEU A 23 1.77 -8.74 -6.50
CA LEU A 23 2.05 -7.40 -5.97
C LEU A 23 1.07 -6.38 -6.51
N GLN A 24 0.68 -6.50 -7.78
CA GLN A 24 -0.29 -5.59 -8.38
C GLN A 24 -1.65 -5.69 -7.68
N VAL A 25 -2.07 -6.91 -7.35
CA VAL A 25 -3.33 -7.11 -6.61
C VAL A 25 -3.27 -6.41 -5.25
N TYR A 26 -2.19 -6.59 -4.51
CA TYR A 26 -2.04 -5.93 -3.21
C TYR A 26 -1.94 -4.42 -3.35
N PHE A 27 -1.20 -3.95 -4.36
CA PHE A 27 -1.09 -2.52 -4.65
C PHE A 27 -2.48 -1.91 -4.88
N ASP A 28 -3.28 -2.53 -5.74
CA ASP A 28 -4.61 -2.04 -6.06
C ASP A 28 -5.49 -2.02 -4.82
N GLU A 29 -5.42 -3.06 -4.01
CA GLU A 29 -6.21 -3.17 -2.79
C GLU A 29 -5.86 -2.07 -1.80
N VAL A 30 -4.57 -1.81 -1.61
CA VAL A 30 -4.11 -0.76 -0.70
C VAL A 30 -4.55 0.62 -1.19
N VAL A 31 -4.38 0.88 -2.48
CA VAL A 31 -4.76 2.19 -3.05
C VAL A 31 -6.27 2.39 -2.94
N ASP A 32 -7.06 1.37 -3.25
CA ASP A 32 -8.52 1.47 -3.14
C ASP A 32 -8.94 1.71 -1.69
N PHE A 33 -8.30 1.02 -0.75
CA PHE A 33 -8.56 1.25 0.67
C PHE A 33 -8.30 2.71 1.06
N LEU A 34 -7.16 3.25 0.61
CA LEU A 34 -6.80 4.63 0.96
C LEU A 34 -7.79 5.63 0.36
N ARG A 35 -8.20 5.42 -0.87
CA ARG A 35 -9.21 6.29 -1.51
C ARG A 35 -10.54 6.21 -0.80
N ASP A 36 -10.98 5.01 -0.46
CA ASP A 36 -12.23 4.80 0.25
C ASP A 36 -12.19 5.41 1.65
N ALA A 37 -11.03 5.43 2.28
CA ALA A 37 -10.83 6.06 3.58
C ALA A 37 -10.78 7.59 3.51
N GLY A 38 -10.81 8.17 2.32
CA GLY A 38 -10.81 9.61 2.13
C GLY A 38 -9.43 10.24 2.10
N VAL A 39 -8.38 9.46 1.86
CA VAL A 39 -7.03 10.00 1.74
C VAL A 39 -6.88 10.72 0.40
N ALA A 40 -6.44 11.98 0.43
CA ALA A 40 -6.25 12.75 -0.78
C ALA A 40 -5.17 12.13 -1.66
N GLU A 41 -5.34 12.23 -2.99
CA GLU A 41 -4.40 11.65 -3.95
C GLU A 41 -2.96 12.10 -3.71
N SER A 42 -2.76 13.36 -3.33
CA SER A 42 -1.43 13.89 -3.04
C SER A 42 -0.79 13.25 -1.82
N ASN A 43 -1.56 12.63 -0.95
CA ASN A 43 -1.08 11.97 0.25
C ASN A 43 -0.90 10.46 0.07
N ILE A 44 -1.28 9.91 -1.08
CA ILE A 44 -1.06 8.50 -1.42
C ILE A 44 0.33 8.38 -2.03
N THR A 45 1.31 8.17 -1.16
CA THR A 45 2.73 8.15 -1.55
C THR A 45 3.22 6.71 -1.70
N SER A 46 4.35 6.56 -2.40
CA SER A 46 4.97 5.24 -2.56
C SER A 46 5.30 4.58 -1.23
N GLY A 47 5.78 5.35 -0.26
CA GLY A 47 6.11 4.81 1.06
C GLY A 47 4.88 4.30 1.80
N LEU A 48 3.79 5.04 1.74
CA LEU A 48 2.55 4.62 2.38
C LEU A 48 1.99 3.35 1.73
N VAL A 49 1.94 3.32 0.40
CA VAL A 49 1.44 2.16 -0.33
C VAL A 49 2.34 0.95 -0.08
N ALA A 50 3.66 1.15 -0.08
CA ALA A 50 4.61 0.07 0.20
C ALA A 50 4.38 -0.53 1.57
N ARG A 51 4.10 0.29 2.57
CA ARG A 51 3.80 -0.20 3.92
C ARG A 51 2.55 -1.09 3.92
N GLY A 52 1.50 -0.66 3.25
CA GLY A 52 0.28 -1.46 3.14
C GLY A 52 0.50 -2.76 2.38
N VAL A 53 1.22 -2.70 1.27
CA VAL A 53 1.56 -3.90 0.48
C VAL A 53 2.38 -4.86 1.33
N SER A 54 3.37 -4.35 2.08
CA SER A 54 4.19 -5.17 2.96
C SER A 54 3.35 -5.88 4.03
N ASP A 55 2.39 -5.17 4.60
CA ASP A 55 1.50 -5.77 5.60
C ASP A 55 0.69 -6.93 5.02
N LEU A 56 0.11 -6.74 3.84
CA LEU A 56 -0.65 -7.80 3.17
C LEU A 56 0.24 -8.97 2.78
N TRP A 57 1.45 -8.67 2.31
CA TRP A 57 2.40 -9.67 1.87
C TRP A 57 2.91 -10.52 3.03
N ASN A 58 3.32 -9.86 4.12
CA ASN A 58 3.95 -10.54 5.25
C ASN A 58 2.98 -11.37 6.07
N TYR A 59 1.73 -10.94 6.15
CA TYR A 59 0.71 -11.72 6.84
C TYR A 59 0.08 -12.76 5.95
N GLY A 60 0.52 -12.83 4.71
CA GLY A 60 0.43 -13.94 3.80
C GLY A 60 -0.94 -14.47 3.53
N SER A 61 -0.90 -15.65 3.02
CA SER A 61 -2.04 -16.40 2.64
C SER A 61 -3.03 -16.57 3.78
N GLY A 62 -4.15 -15.96 3.69
CA GLY A 62 -5.28 -16.19 4.58
C GLY A 62 -5.39 -15.22 5.74
N ALA A 63 -4.35 -14.46 6.04
CA ALA A 63 -4.43 -13.52 7.15
C ALA A 63 -4.24 -12.08 6.75
N GLY A 64 -4.06 -11.81 5.46
CA GLY A 64 -3.68 -10.51 4.93
C GLY A 64 -4.49 -9.35 5.48
N ARG A 65 -3.99 -8.74 6.53
CA ARG A 65 -4.59 -7.57 7.17
C ARG A 65 -3.63 -6.42 7.14
N LEU A 66 -4.20 -5.24 6.98
CA LEU A 66 -3.42 -4.03 7.19
C LEU A 66 -3.14 -3.87 8.68
N SER A 67 -1.91 -3.47 9.02
CA SER A 67 -1.51 -3.32 10.41
C SER A 67 -2.23 -2.14 11.07
N GLN A 68 -2.24 -2.13 12.40
CA GLN A 68 -2.78 -1.00 13.16
C GLN A 68 -2.04 0.29 12.82
N TYR A 69 -0.72 0.20 12.63
CA TYR A 69 0.06 1.36 12.24
C TYR A 69 -0.47 1.95 10.92
N PHE A 70 -0.67 1.09 9.92
CA PHE A 70 -1.16 1.54 8.61
C PHE A 70 -2.55 2.15 8.74
N LEU A 71 -3.45 1.50 9.48
CA LEU A 71 -4.81 1.99 9.65
C LEU A 71 -4.84 3.35 10.33
N ARG A 72 -4.01 3.55 11.35
CA ARG A 72 -3.89 4.84 12.03
C ARG A 72 -3.34 5.90 11.11
N ARG A 73 -2.34 5.55 10.32
CA ARG A 73 -1.74 6.50 9.38
C ARG A 73 -2.75 6.91 8.30
N ALA A 74 -3.51 5.97 7.79
CA ALA A 74 -4.56 6.25 6.82
C ALA A 74 -5.63 7.19 7.42
N ALA A 75 -6.03 6.93 8.66
CA ALA A 75 -7.00 7.78 9.35
C ALA A 75 -6.47 9.21 9.53
N GLN A 76 -5.20 9.35 9.92
CA GLN A 76 -4.57 10.68 10.04
C GLN A 76 -4.57 11.41 8.71
N LEU A 77 -4.21 10.73 7.63
CA LEU A 77 -4.11 11.33 6.31
C LEU A 77 -5.49 11.67 5.73
N SER A 78 -6.54 10.99 6.16
CA SER A 78 -7.90 11.29 5.70
C SER A 78 -8.38 12.68 6.14
N TYR A 79 -7.82 13.20 7.22
CA TYR A 79 -8.12 14.57 7.69
C TYR A 79 -7.23 15.62 7.05
N LYS A 80 -6.18 15.19 6.36
CA LYS A 80 -5.20 16.09 5.77
C LYS A 80 -5.56 16.33 4.32
N LYS A 81 -5.90 17.56 3.98
CA LYS A 81 -6.31 17.90 2.61
C LYS A 81 -5.36 18.87 1.93
#